data_d246b859e5a6d81f46afbb44d85c5c7d
#
_entry.id   d246b859e5a6d81f46afbb44d85c5c7d
#
_cell.length_a   1.000
_cell.length_b   1.000
_cell.length_c   1.000
_cell.angle_alpha   90.00
_cell.angle_beta   90.00
_cell.angle_gamma   90.00
#
_symmetry.space_group_name_H-M   'P 1'
#
loop_
_entity.id
_entity.type
_entity.pdbx_description
1 polymer ?
#
loop_
_entity_poly.entity_id
_entity_poly.type
_entity_poly.pdbx_seq_one_letter_code
_entity_poly.pdbx_strand_id
1 'polypeptide(L)'
;MLQKKRKRRRRINWRNVSKLLAVLLVVILGSMGYNVDGIFPFDDSEKNYAGTVPVGVKDYEEASYFVLDDNVPSFTKEELAREPFEYYSELDYLGRCGPATAMIGTELMPTEDRGSIGQIKPTGWHTVKYDVVDGKFLYNRCHLIGYKLTGENANEKNLMTGTRFLNVQGMLPFEDMVAEYIKYTGRHVLYRVTPVYEGENLLASGVQMEAYSIEDNGQGICFNVYICNAQPGVIINYANGESYLAE
;
A
#
# COMPACT_ATOMS: atom_id res chain seq x y z
N MET A 1 -46.63 3.21 20.14
CA MET A 1 -45.63 4.24 19.74
C MET A 1 -44.53 3.56 18.97
N LEU A 2 -44.53 3.67 17.62
CA LEU A 2 -43.56 3.05 16.74
C LEU A 2 -42.45 4.09 16.40
N GLN A 3 -41.25 3.87 16.92
CA GLN A 3 -40.08 4.71 16.55
C GLN A 3 -39.60 4.37 15.14
N LYS A 4 -39.72 5.32 14.21
CA LYS A 4 -39.15 5.24 12.87
C LYS A 4 -37.63 5.37 12.92
N LYS A 5 -36.89 4.26 12.67
CA LYS A 5 -35.44 4.26 12.45
C LYS A 5 -35.13 5.07 11.16
N ARG A 6 -34.50 6.25 11.30
CA ARG A 6 -33.94 7.04 10.19
C ARG A 6 -32.74 6.30 9.59
N LYS A 7 -32.87 5.81 8.34
CA LYS A 7 -31.74 5.31 7.54
C LYS A 7 -30.79 6.49 7.23
N ARG A 8 -29.56 6.45 7.79
CA ARG A 8 -28.49 7.37 7.42
C ARG A 8 -28.11 7.11 5.95
N ARG A 9 -28.40 8.05 5.04
CA ARG A 9 -27.88 8.02 3.65
C ARG A 9 -26.37 8.22 3.71
N ARG A 10 -25.58 7.23 3.29
CA ARG A 10 -24.14 7.38 3.05
C ARG A 10 -23.95 8.45 1.96
N ARG A 11 -23.25 9.53 2.26
CA ARG A 11 -22.81 10.51 1.27
C ARG A 11 -21.75 9.86 0.40
N ILE A 12 -22.01 9.75 -0.90
CA ILE A 12 -21.04 9.31 -1.90
C ILE A 12 -19.96 10.39 -1.99
N ASN A 13 -18.70 10.00 -1.79
CA ASN A 13 -17.58 10.92 -1.95
C ASN A 13 -17.25 11.03 -3.44
N TRP A 14 -17.75 12.07 -4.09
CA TRP A 14 -17.62 12.32 -5.53
C TRP A 14 -16.14 12.43 -5.99
N ARG A 15 -15.22 12.82 -5.11
CA ARG A 15 -13.77 12.86 -5.43
C ARG A 15 -13.20 11.46 -5.64
N ASN A 16 -13.65 10.47 -4.89
CA ASN A 16 -13.23 9.08 -5.07
C ASN A 16 -13.90 8.46 -6.30
N VAL A 17 -15.15 8.82 -6.61
CA VAL A 17 -15.84 8.36 -7.81
C VAL A 17 -15.16 8.89 -9.08
N SER A 18 -14.72 10.15 -9.10
CA SER A 18 -14.01 10.71 -10.26
C SER A 18 -12.64 10.06 -10.49
N LYS A 19 -11.90 9.73 -9.43
CA LYS A 19 -10.63 8.99 -9.52
C LYS A 19 -10.86 7.57 -10.06
N LEU A 20 -11.88 6.88 -9.57
CA LEU A 20 -12.27 5.55 -10.05
C LEU A 20 -12.63 5.55 -11.54
N LEU A 21 -13.39 6.56 -11.99
CA LEU A 21 -13.76 6.72 -13.40
C LEU A 21 -12.55 7.02 -14.29
N ALA A 22 -11.57 7.76 -13.79
CA ALA A 22 -10.33 8.03 -14.52
C ALA A 22 -9.49 6.76 -14.70
N VAL A 23 -9.30 5.96 -13.64
CA VAL A 23 -8.60 4.67 -13.71
C VAL A 23 -9.32 3.71 -14.68
N LEU A 24 -10.64 3.62 -14.60
CA LEU A 24 -11.44 2.78 -15.50
C LEU A 24 -11.28 3.21 -16.97
N LEU A 25 -11.22 4.52 -17.23
CA LEU A 25 -11.03 5.05 -18.59
C LEU A 25 -9.66 4.70 -19.15
N VAL A 26 -8.60 4.77 -18.33
CA VAL A 26 -7.23 4.41 -18.69
C VAL A 26 -7.13 2.91 -19.02
N VAL A 27 -7.71 2.04 -18.21
CA VAL A 27 -7.74 0.60 -18.48
C VAL A 27 -8.49 0.29 -19.78
N ILE A 28 -9.63 0.94 -20.03
CA ILE A 28 -10.40 0.77 -21.28
C ILE A 28 -9.59 1.23 -22.49
N LEU A 29 -8.96 2.40 -22.42
CA LEU A 29 -8.14 2.93 -23.52
C LEU A 29 -6.92 2.07 -23.80
N GLY A 30 -6.23 1.58 -22.75
CA GLY A 30 -5.11 0.64 -22.87
C GLY A 30 -5.52 -0.67 -23.54
N SER A 31 -6.69 -1.23 -23.17
CA SER A 31 -7.23 -2.45 -23.79
C SER A 31 -7.62 -2.27 -25.26
N MET A 32 -7.87 -1.03 -25.69
CA MET A 32 -8.16 -0.67 -27.09
C MET A 32 -6.90 -0.34 -27.90
N GLY A 33 -5.71 -0.50 -27.32
CA GLY A 33 -4.42 -0.26 -28.01
C GLY A 33 -4.00 1.21 -28.10
N TYR A 34 -4.63 2.11 -27.34
CA TYR A 34 -4.17 3.49 -27.23
C TYR A 34 -3.00 3.58 -26.26
N ASN A 35 -1.98 4.38 -26.63
CA ASN A 35 -0.88 4.71 -25.71
C ASN A 35 -1.45 5.59 -24.58
N VAL A 36 -1.41 5.07 -23.35
CA VAL A 36 -1.94 5.73 -22.15
C VAL A 36 -0.82 6.22 -21.23
N ASP A 37 0.42 6.29 -21.71
CA ASP A 37 1.54 6.86 -20.98
C ASP A 37 1.20 8.32 -20.62
N GLY A 38 1.22 8.65 -19.34
CA GLY A 38 0.91 9.99 -18.82
C GLY A 38 -0.57 10.28 -18.49
N ILE A 39 -1.49 9.31 -18.56
CA ILE A 39 -2.91 9.54 -18.23
C ILE A 39 -3.28 9.13 -16.78
N PHE A 40 -2.31 8.75 -15.95
CA PHE A 40 -2.59 8.53 -14.54
C PHE A 40 -2.87 9.86 -13.84
N PRO A 41 -3.93 9.94 -12.99
CA PRO A 41 -4.28 11.17 -12.26
C PRO A 41 -3.34 11.41 -11.07
N PHE A 42 -2.08 11.01 -11.19
CA PHE A 42 -1.02 11.31 -10.25
C PHE A 42 -0.32 12.57 -10.75
N ASP A 43 -0.15 13.53 -9.87
CA ASP A 43 0.50 14.81 -10.16
C ASP A 43 1.97 14.57 -10.48
N ASP A 44 2.37 14.71 -11.76
CA ASP A 44 3.74 14.55 -12.25
C ASP A 44 4.68 15.70 -11.81
N SER A 45 4.26 16.57 -10.89
CA SER A 45 5.11 17.66 -10.37
C SER A 45 6.20 17.16 -9.41
N GLU A 46 6.37 15.85 -9.22
CA GLU A 46 7.25 15.29 -8.21
C GLU A 46 8.66 15.02 -8.71
N LYS A 47 9.59 15.55 -7.95
CA LYS A 47 11.04 15.45 -8.14
C LYS A 47 11.48 14.00 -8.25
N ASN A 48 12.02 13.60 -9.40
CA ASN A 48 12.73 12.34 -9.59
C ASN A 48 13.89 12.22 -8.60
N TYR A 49 13.75 11.36 -7.61
CA TYR A 49 14.86 10.92 -6.76
C TYR A 49 15.46 9.66 -7.35
N ALA A 50 16.53 9.80 -8.13
CA ALA A 50 17.25 8.67 -8.68
C ALA A 50 17.89 7.83 -7.55
N GLY A 51 17.42 6.60 -7.37
CA GLY A 51 18.20 5.48 -6.85
C GLY A 51 18.59 5.47 -5.37
N THR A 52 18.10 6.37 -4.51
CA THR A 52 18.33 6.29 -3.06
C THR A 52 17.07 6.62 -2.29
N VAL A 53 16.64 5.68 -1.44
CA VAL A 53 15.62 5.97 -0.42
C VAL A 53 16.08 7.20 0.38
N PRO A 54 15.32 8.31 0.41
CA PRO A 54 15.75 9.50 1.11
C PRO A 54 15.97 9.23 2.59
N VAL A 55 17.22 9.30 3.04
CA VAL A 55 17.55 9.27 4.46
C VAL A 55 17.18 10.64 5.05
N GLY A 56 16.20 10.67 5.94
CA GLY A 56 15.77 11.88 6.65
C GLY A 56 14.69 12.68 5.93
N VAL A 57 13.50 12.12 5.81
CA VAL A 57 12.34 12.76 5.19
C VAL A 57 11.88 13.96 6.02
N LYS A 58 12.18 15.18 5.53
CA LYS A 58 11.56 16.42 6.00
C LYS A 58 10.36 16.86 5.14
N ASP A 59 10.17 16.27 3.97
CA ASP A 59 9.27 16.79 2.92
C ASP A 59 8.05 15.92 2.62
N TYR A 60 7.63 15.03 3.54
CA TYR A 60 6.41 14.21 3.37
C TYR A 60 5.09 15.00 3.51
N GLU A 61 5.16 16.30 3.81
CA GLU A 61 3.96 17.14 4.02
C GLU A 61 3.14 17.35 2.74
N GLU A 62 3.74 17.19 1.56
CA GLU A 62 3.09 17.43 0.27
C GLU A 62 2.82 16.17 -0.55
N ALA A 63 3.58 15.06 -0.34
CA ALA A 63 3.44 13.84 -1.11
C ALA A 63 3.22 12.62 -0.22
N SER A 64 2.28 11.74 -0.59
CA SER A 64 2.08 10.46 0.10
C SER A 64 3.09 9.39 -0.31
N TYR A 65 3.80 9.56 -1.45
CA TYR A 65 4.77 8.62 -2.00
C TYR A 65 5.80 9.32 -2.89
N PHE A 66 6.90 8.61 -3.18
CA PHE A 66 7.96 9.00 -4.11
C PHE A 66 8.13 7.92 -5.18
N VAL A 67 8.30 8.33 -6.43
CA VAL A 67 8.61 7.39 -7.52
C VAL A 67 10.09 7.02 -7.46
N LEU A 68 10.40 5.72 -7.61
CA LEU A 68 11.76 5.17 -7.64
C LEU A 68 12.06 4.64 -9.04
N ASP A 69 13.33 4.74 -9.46
CA ASP A 69 13.89 4.11 -10.66
C ASP A 69 13.02 4.33 -11.92
N ASP A 70 12.61 5.57 -12.16
CA ASP A 70 11.72 5.96 -13.28
C ASP A 70 10.41 5.15 -13.33
N ASN A 71 9.90 4.78 -12.15
CA ASN A 71 8.70 3.97 -11.97
C ASN A 71 8.82 2.52 -12.51
N VAL A 72 10.03 2.02 -12.69
CA VAL A 72 10.30 0.68 -13.21
C VAL A 72 10.56 -0.29 -12.06
N PRO A 73 9.74 -1.36 -11.89
CA PRO A 73 9.99 -2.40 -10.90
C PRO A 73 11.28 -3.17 -11.16
N SER A 74 11.94 -3.63 -10.10
CA SER A 74 13.22 -4.34 -10.15
C SER A 74 13.08 -5.87 -10.33
N PHE A 75 11.94 -6.35 -10.85
CA PHE A 75 11.69 -7.78 -11.04
C PHE A 75 12.59 -8.41 -12.08
N THR A 76 13.12 -9.60 -11.77
CA THR A 76 13.87 -10.43 -12.72
C THR A 76 12.92 -11.14 -13.69
N LYS A 77 13.46 -11.62 -14.81
CA LYS A 77 12.69 -12.41 -15.77
C LYS A 77 12.16 -13.72 -15.17
N GLU A 78 12.93 -14.30 -14.26
CA GLU A 78 12.58 -15.53 -13.53
C GLU A 78 11.42 -15.28 -12.57
N GLU A 79 11.38 -14.13 -11.88
CA GLU A 79 10.25 -13.76 -11.03
C GLU A 79 8.98 -13.51 -11.85
N LEU A 80 9.10 -12.85 -12.99
CA LEU A 80 7.97 -12.56 -13.89
C LEU A 80 7.38 -13.82 -14.57
N ALA A 81 8.15 -14.90 -14.65
CA ALA A 81 7.72 -16.17 -15.29
C ALA A 81 7.11 -17.18 -14.31
N ARG A 82 6.91 -16.82 -13.04
CA ARG A 82 6.38 -17.76 -12.03
C ARG A 82 4.87 -17.91 -12.13
N GLU A 83 4.38 -19.10 -11.81
CA GLU A 83 2.97 -19.35 -11.56
C GLU A 83 2.50 -18.60 -10.31
N PRO A 84 1.19 -18.42 -10.07
CA PRO A 84 0.64 -17.77 -8.88
C PRO A 84 1.23 -18.34 -7.58
N PHE A 85 1.66 -17.46 -6.69
CA PHE A 85 2.27 -17.79 -5.40
C PHE A 85 2.15 -16.63 -4.43
N GLU A 86 2.32 -16.95 -3.15
CA GLU A 86 2.56 -16.01 -2.07
C GLU A 86 3.85 -16.39 -1.34
N TYR A 87 4.61 -15.38 -0.95
CA TYR A 87 5.82 -15.55 -0.15
C TYR A 87 5.94 -14.40 0.84
N TYR A 88 6.13 -14.74 2.11
CA TYR A 88 6.37 -13.82 3.20
C TYR A 88 7.71 -14.19 3.85
N SER A 89 8.66 -13.26 3.83
CA SER A 89 9.98 -13.48 4.42
C SER A 89 9.88 -13.81 5.91
N GLU A 90 10.81 -14.63 6.42
CA GLU A 90 10.94 -14.83 7.85
C GLU A 90 11.18 -13.50 8.55
N LEU A 91 10.69 -13.38 9.78
CA LEU A 91 11.02 -12.23 10.63
C LEU A 91 12.52 -12.21 10.90
N ASP A 92 13.10 -11.03 10.92
CA ASP A 92 14.51 -10.89 11.28
C ASP A 92 14.75 -11.12 12.79
N TYR A 93 16.01 -10.99 13.23
CA TYR A 93 16.39 -11.21 14.63
C TYR A 93 15.76 -10.22 15.63
N LEU A 94 15.21 -9.09 15.15
CA LEU A 94 14.43 -8.14 15.95
C LEU A 94 12.93 -8.41 15.89
N GLY A 95 12.48 -9.40 15.11
CA GLY A 95 11.08 -9.72 14.88
C GLY A 95 10.40 -8.82 13.85
N ARG A 96 11.16 -8.12 12.98
CA ARG A 96 10.64 -7.23 11.95
C ARG A 96 10.32 -8.00 10.66
N CYS A 97 9.28 -7.57 9.95
CA CYS A 97 8.95 -8.14 8.64
C CYS A 97 10.03 -7.86 7.60
N GLY A 98 10.33 -8.85 6.77
CA GLY A 98 11.05 -8.67 5.52
C GLY A 98 10.10 -8.45 4.33
N PRO A 99 10.61 -8.53 3.07
CA PRO A 99 9.78 -8.41 1.87
C PRO A 99 8.67 -9.46 1.81
N ALA A 100 7.49 -9.02 1.35
CA ALA A 100 6.38 -9.88 0.96
C ALA A 100 6.20 -9.79 -0.56
N THR A 101 6.06 -10.92 -1.24
CA THR A 101 5.95 -10.99 -2.71
C THR A 101 4.86 -11.98 -3.10
N ALA A 102 4.01 -11.62 -4.07
CA ALA A 102 3.01 -12.53 -4.61
C ALA A 102 2.81 -12.31 -6.11
N MET A 103 2.60 -13.40 -6.84
CA MET A 103 2.03 -13.37 -8.18
C MET A 103 0.52 -13.51 -8.03
N ILE A 104 -0.19 -12.39 -8.10
CA ILE A 104 -1.59 -12.29 -7.72
C ILE A 104 -2.48 -12.43 -8.95
N GLY A 105 -3.38 -13.40 -8.93
CA GLY A 105 -4.51 -13.55 -9.83
C GLY A 105 -5.81 -13.66 -9.03
N THR A 106 -6.92 -13.89 -9.70
CA THR A 106 -8.24 -14.05 -9.07
C THR A 106 -8.31 -15.23 -8.10
N GLU A 107 -7.46 -16.25 -8.28
CA GLU A 107 -7.38 -17.47 -7.47
C GLU A 107 -6.81 -17.23 -6.07
N LEU A 108 -6.01 -16.16 -5.86
CA LEU A 108 -5.49 -15.79 -4.55
C LEU A 108 -6.40 -14.77 -3.82
N MET A 109 -7.34 -14.15 -4.53
CA MET A 109 -8.22 -13.16 -3.91
C MET A 109 -9.16 -13.80 -2.88
N PRO A 110 -9.50 -13.08 -1.78
CA PRO A 110 -10.31 -13.64 -0.71
C PRO A 110 -11.72 -14.01 -1.19
N THR A 111 -12.17 -15.17 -0.75
CA THR A 111 -13.55 -15.66 -0.92
C THR A 111 -14.38 -15.54 0.36
N GLU A 112 -13.73 -15.15 1.47
CA GLU A 112 -14.33 -15.00 2.80
C GLU A 112 -14.17 -13.58 3.33
N ASP A 113 -14.94 -13.23 4.35
CA ASP A 113 -14.81 -11.94 5.04
C ASP A 113 -13.53 -11.90 5.89
N ARG A 114 -12.92 -10.71 5.97
CA ARG A 114 -11.72 -10.46 6.76
C ARG A 114 -11.95 -10.75 8.25
N GLY A 115 -11.10 -11.60 8.84
CA GLY A 115 -11.08 -11.91 10.26
C GLY A 115 -10.40 -10.84 11.12
N SER A 116 -10.41 -11.05 12.44
CA SER A 116 -9.71 -10.19 13.39
C SER A 116 -8.19 -10.43 13.36
N ILE A 117 -7.42 -9.32 13.42
CA ILE A 117 -5.95 -9.33 13.49
C ILE A 117 -5.45 -8.65 14.78
N GLY A 118 -6.35 -8.36 15.73
CA GLY A 118 -6.04 -7.60 16.95
C GLY A 118 -5.04 -8.26 17.89
N GLN A 119 -4.87 -9.58 17.83
CA GLN A 119 -3.91 -10.35 18.61
C GLN A 119 -2.46 -10.14 18.20
N ILE A 120 -2.19 -9.76 16.95
CA ILE A 120 -0.83 -9.53 16.44
C ILE A 120 -0.36 -8.13 16.84
N LYS A 121 0.83 -8.06 17.38
CA LYS A 121 1.51 -6.80 17.75
C LYS A 121 2.87 -6.77 17.04
N PRO A 122 2.95 -6.14 15.86
CA PRO A 122 4.23 -5.98 15.17
C PRO A 122 5.24 -5.19 16.01
N THR A 123 6.50 -5.20 15.63
CA THR A 123 7.56 -4.47 16.32
C THR A 123 7.20 -2.98 16.48
N GLY A 124 7.57 -2.39 17.62
CA GLY A 124 7.28 -0.99 17.94
C GLY A 124 5.79 -0.63 18.06
N TRP A 125 4.89 -1.62 18.28
CA TRP A 125 3.45 -1.39 18.39
C TRP A 125 3.08 -0.63 19.66
N HIS A 126 2.37 0.51 19.48
CA HIS A 126 1.71 1.27 20.54
C HIS A 126 0.24 1.51 20.20
N THR A 127 -0.63 1.49 21.23
CA THR A 127 -2.01 1.92 21.07
C THR A 127 -2.13 3.37 21.50
N VAL A 128 -1.97 4.30 20.56
CA VAL A 128 -1.97 5.74 20.80
C VAL A 128 -3.00 6.43 19.91
N LYS A 129 -3.58 7.53 20.41
CA LYS A 129 -4.62 8.31 19.73
C LYS A 129 -4.24 9.78 19.69
N TYR A 130 -4.50 10.40 18.54
CA TYR A 130 -4.38 11.85 18.33
C TYR A 130 -5.62 12.35 17.58
N ASP A 131 -6.12 13.53 17.95
CA ASP A 131 -7.30 14.13 17.30
C ASP A 131 -7.01 14.55 15.84
N VAL A 132 -5.76 14.80 15.49
CA VAL A 132 -5.30 15.14 14.12
C VAL A 132 -5.28 13.94 13.17
N VAL A 133 -5.38 12.72 13.69
CA VAL A 133 -5.37 11.49 12.90
C VAL A 133 -6.80 11.07 12.52
N ASP A 134 -7.03 10.72 11.24
CA ASP A 134 -8.30 10.16 10.81
C ASP A 134 -8.61 8.85 11.55
N GLY A 135 -9.78 8.76 12.18
CA GLY A 135 -10.14 7.65 13.06
C GLY A 135 -9.38 7.63 14.40
N LYS A 136 -8.55 8.65 14.67
CA LYS A 136 -7.79 8.92 15.90
C LYS A 136 -6.63 7.98 16.19
N PHE A 137 -6.66 6.70 15.84
CA PHE A 137 -5.58 5.75 16.09
C PHE A 137 -4.41 6.00 15.13
N LEU A 138 -3.25 6.35 15.70
CA LEU A 138 -2.02 6.60 14.93
C LEU A 138 -1.60 5.36 14.15
N TYR A 139 -1.48 4.22 14.85
CA TYR A 139 -0.97 3.00 14.25
C TYR A 139 -2.06 2.04 13.81
N ASN A 140 -1.83 1.42 12.67
CA ASN A 140 -2.58 0.30 12.13
C ASN A 140 -1.65 -0.92 12.06
N ARG A 141 -2.21 -2.12 12.19
CA ARG A 141 -1.58 -3.35 11.74
C ARG A 141 -1.66 -3.36 10.24
N CYS A 142 -0.60 -2.81 9.63
CA CYS A 142 -0.55 -2.58 8.20
C CYS A 142 -0.13 -3.88 7.51
N HIS A 143 -0.98 -4.43 6.65
CA HIS A 143 -0.57 -5.53 5.79
C HIS A 143 0.46 -5.02 4.77
N LEU A 144 1.50 -5.80 4.51
CA LEU A 144 2.39 -5.58 3.37
C LEU A 144 1.64 -5.90 2.08
N ILE A 145 1.08 -7.09 1.96
CA ILE A 145 0.13 -7.43 0.90
C ILE A 145 -1.27 -7.42 1.49
N GLY A 146 -2.11 -6.51 1.02
CA GLY A 146 -3.45 -6.28 1.57
C GLY A 146 -4.35 -7.51 1.46
N TYR A 147 -5.20 -7.75 2.48
CA TYR A 147 -6.15 -8.86 2.52
C TYR A 147 -6.96 -9.04 1.22
N LYS A 148 -7.37 -7.94 0.59
CA LYS A 148 -8.14 -7.96 -0.66
C LYS A 148 -7.40 -8.55 -1.86
N LEU A 149 -6.07 -8.72 -1.76
CA LEU A 149 -5.20 -9.20 -2.83
C LEU A 149 -4.96 -10.72 -2.73
N THR A 150 -4.70 -11.23 -1.51
CA THR A 150 -4.31 -12.64 -1.30
C THR A 150 -5.14 -13.36 -0.25
N GLY A 151 -6.08 -12.69 0.42
CA GLY A 151 -6.85 -13.32 1.50
C GLY A 151 -6.05 -13.62 2.78
N GLU A 152 -4.72 -13.33 2.79
CA GLU A 152 -3.87 -13.56 3.95
C GLU A 152 -4.23 -12.59 5.08
N ASN A 153 -4.72 -13.12 6.20
CA ASN A 153 -5.33 -12.29 7.25
C ASN A 153 -4.40 -12.03 8.44
N ALA A 154 -4.14 -13.05 9.26
CA ALA A 154 -3.49 -12.92 10.56
C ALA A 154 -2.06 -13.53 10.53
N ASN A 155 -1.28 -13.13 9.56
CA ASN A 155 0.11 -13.55 9.38
C ASN A 155 1.06 -12.47 9.93
N GLU A 156 1.83 -12.78 10.96
CA GLU A 156 2.79 -11.84 11.56
C GLU A 156 3.89 -11.40 10.60
N LYS A 157 4.24 -12.23 9.60
CA LYS A 157 5.21 -11.91 8.54
C LYS A 157 4.68 -10.93 7.50
N ASN A 158 3.36 -10.72 7.49
CA ASN A 158 2.66 -9.79 6.58
C ASN A 158 2.13 -8.54 7.29
N LEU A 159 2.42 -8.36 8.58
CA LEU A 159 1.87 -7.27 9.39
C LEU A 159 2.98 -6.43 10.02
N MET A 160 3.01 -5.14 9.71
CA MET A 160 3.92 -4.18 10.32
C MET A 160 3.17 -3.07 11.08
N THR A 161 3.87 -2.38 11.97
CA THR A 161 3.37 -1.15 12.58
C THR A 161 3.46 -0.01 11.56
N GLY A 162 2.33 0.32 10.94
CA GLY A 162 2.22 1.44 9.99
C GLY A 162 1.31 2.54 10.53
N THR A 163 1.58 3.78 10.13
CA THR A 163 0.70 4.90 10.46
C THR A 163 -0.64 4.79 9.72
N ARG A 164 -1.65 5.50 10.22
CA ARG A 164 -2.92 5.64 9.51
C ARG A 164 -2.72 6.29 8.14
N PHE A 165 -1.83 7.26 8.04
CA PHE A 165 -1.51 7.97 6.79
C PHE A 165 -0.86 7.02 5.77
N LEU A 166 0.21 6.30 6.16
CA LEU A 166 0.83 5.27 5.32
C LEU A 166 -0.22 4.29 4.80
N ASN A 167 -1.04 3.73 5.70
CA ASN A 167 -1.97 2.65 5.34
C ASN A 167 -3.08 3.12 4.40
N VAL A 168 -3.64 4.32 4.60
CA VAL A 168 -4.87 4.75 3.91
C VAL A 168 -4.61 5.75 2.80
N GLN A 169 -3.67 6.67 2.99
CA GLN A 169 -3.33 7.68 1.97
C GLN A 169 -2.19 7.19 1.07
N GLY A 170 -1.29 6.38 1.62
CA GLY A 170 -0.14 5.84 0.90
C GLY A 170 -0.46 4.53 0.17
N MET A 171 -0.55 3.41 0.90
CA MET A 171 -0.60 2.07 0.31
C MET A 171 -1.95 1.74 -0.35
N LEU A 172 -3.07 2.06 0.30
CA LEU A 172 -4.40 1.66 -0.14
C LEU A 172 -4.74 2.05 -1.60
N PRO A 173 -4.37 3.23 -2.14
CA PRO A 173 -4.61 3.56 -3.54
C PRO A 173 -3.94 2.60 -4.53
N PHE A 174 -2.69 2.19 -4.25
CA PHE A 174 -1.96 1.23 -5.08
C PHE A 174 -2.54 -0.18 -4.99
N GLU A 175 -2.90 -0.61 -3.79
CA GLU A 175 -3.58 -1.90 -3.59
C GLU A 175 -4.95 -1.94 -4.30
N ASP A 176 -5.73 -0.85 -4.25
CA ASP A 176 -7.02 -0.75 -4.94
C ASP A 176 -6.83 -0.85 -6.46
N MET A 177 -5.83 -0.16 -7.00
CA MET A 177 -5.49 -0.21 -8.43
C MET A 177 -5.15 -1.63 -8.88
N VAL A 178 -4.31 -2.36 -8.14
CA VAL A 178 -3.96 -3.76 -8.44
C VAL A 178 -5.19 -4.67 -8.35
N ALA A 179 -5.97 -4.54 -7.27
CA ALA A 179 -7.16 -5.36 -7.06
C ALA A 179 -8.23 -5.14 -8.16
N GLU A 180 -8.45 -3.89 -8.55
CA GLU A 180 -9.41 -3.55 -9.61
C GLU A 180 -8.94 -4.06 -10.97
N TYR A 181 -7.64 -3.90 -11.30
CA TYR A 181 -7.07 -4.45 -12.53
C TYR A 181 -7.28 -5.96 -12.64
N ILE A 182 -6.93 -6.72 -11.59
CA ILE A 182 -7.09 -8.19 -11.58
C ILE A 182 -8.56 -8.56 -11.73
N LYS A 183 -9.47 -7.96 -10.96
CA LYS A 183 -10.91 -8.23 -11.03
C LYS A 183 -11.51 -7.95 -12.40
N TYR A 184 -11.05 -6.88 -13.05
CA TYR A 184 -11.59 -6.47 -14.34
C TYR A 184 -11.05 -7.29 -15.51
N THR A 185 -9.74 -7.64 -15.47
CA THR A 185 -9.05 -8.29 -16.60
C THR A 185 -8.92 -9.80 -16.44
N GLY A 186 -8.96 -10.34 -15.23
CA GLY A 186 -8.61 -11.72 -14.90
C GLY A 186 -7.13 -12.05 -15.07
N ARG A 187 -6.27 -11.02 -15.23
CA ARG A 187 -4.83 -11.16 -15.45
C ARG A 187 -4.06 -11.14 -14.15
N HIS A 188 -2.76 -11.51 -14.22
CA HIS A 188 -1.88 -11.59 -13.06
C HIS A 188 -1.02 -10.33 -12.90
N VAL A 189 -0.71 -10.03 -11.65
CA VAL A 189 0.20 -8.96 -11.26
C VAL A 189 1.26 -9.51 -10.31
N LEU A 190 2.53 -9.40 -10.66
CA LEU A 190 3.61 -9.61 -9.69
C LEU A 190 3.69 -8.36 -8.82
N TYR A 191 3.56 -8.56 -7.51
CA TYR A 191 3.47 -7.51 -6.50
C TYR A 191 4.45 -7.77 -5.36
N ARG A 192 5.23 -6.78 -4.98
CA ARG A 192 6.17 -6.87 -3.87
C ARG A 192 6.11 -5.63 -3.00
N VAL A 193 6.11 -5.85 -1.69
CA VAL A 193 6.22 -4.78 -0.69
C VAL A 193 7.40 -5.06 0.22
N THR A 194 8.33 -4.12 0.26
CA THR A 194 9.57 -4.21 1.04
C THR A 194 9.57 -3.14 2.12
N PRO A 195 9.42 -3.48 3.41
CA PRO A 195 9.60 -2.51 4.48
C PRO A 195 11.07 -2.12 4.59
N VAL A 196 11.31 -0.81 4.78
CA VAL A 196 12.65 -0.23 4.87
C VAL A 196 12.92 0.20 6.31
N TYR A 197 13.92 -0.41 6.94
CA TYR A 197 14.32 -0.10 8.30
C TYR A 197 15.70 0.57 8.33
N GLU A 198 15.86 1.55 9.20
CA GLU A 198 17.15 2.18 9.47
C GLU A 198 17.80 1.53 10.70
N GLY A 199 18.94 0.88 10.50
CA GLY A 199 19.66 0.20 11.59
C GLY A 199 18.78 -0.77 12.38
N GLU A 200 18.72 -0.59 13.70
CA GLU A 200 17.93 -1.42 14.62
C GLU A 200 16.55 -0.83 14.96
N ASN A 201 16.06 0.15 14.20
CA ASN A 201 14.73 0.71 14.40
C ASN A 201 13.66 -0.38 14.33
N LEU A 202 12.71 -0.36 15.29
CA LEU A 202 11.62 -1.32 15.35
C LEU A 202 10.49 -0.99 14.38
N LEU A 203 10.40 0.27 13.92
CA LEU A 203 9.47 0.71 12.88
C LEU A 203 10.22 0.93 11.58
N ALA A 204 9.62 0.51 10.47
CA ALA A 204 10.09 0.88 9.14
C ALA A 204 9.93 2.39 8.93
N SER A 205 10.89 3.03 8.28
CA SER A 205 10.79 4.43 7.82
C SER A 205 9.76 4.59 6.70
N GLY A 206 9.50 3.51 5.97
CA GLY A 206 8.51 3.42 4.92
C GLY A 206 8.48 2.05 4.28
N VAL A 207 7.76 1.94 3.17
CA VAL A 207 7.72 0.73 2.34
C VAL A 207 8.00 1.08 0.88
N GLN A 208 8.79 0.23 0.21
CA GLN A 208 8.82 0.22 -1.25
C GLN A 208 7.72 -0.72 -1.74
N MET A 209 6.90 -0.26 -2.68
CA MET A 209 5.89 -1.05 -3.35
C MET A 209 6.21 -1.14 -4.82
N GLU A 210 6.22 -2.36 -5.36
CA GLU A 210 6.49 -2.64 -6.76
C GLU A 210 5.38 -3.52 -7.32
N ALA A 211 4.94 -3.24 -8.55
CA ALA A 211 3.96 -4.08 -9.23
C ALA A 211 4.16 -4.07 -10.76
N TYR A 212 3.84 -5.21 -11.38
CA TYR A 212 3.93 -5.38 -12.83
C TYR A 212 2.88 -6.39 -13.33
N SER A 213 2.06 -5.98 -14.28
CA SER A 213 1.07 -6.87 -14.91
C SER A 213 1.73 -7.76 -15.96
N ILE A 214 1.45 -9.07 -15.90
CA ILE A 214 2.20 -10.09 -16.65
C ILE A 214 1.78 -10.15 -18.10
N GLU A 215 0.50 -10.42 -18.39
CA GLU A 215 0.03 -10.77 -19.72
C GLU A 215 0.05 -9.60 -20.72
N ASP A 216 0.10 -8.37 -20.21
CA ASP A 216 0.20 -7.16 -21.05
C ASP A 216 1.57 -6.47 -20.95
N ASN A 217 2.55 -7.13 -20.32
CA ASN A 217 3.92 -6.63 -20.16
C ASN A 217 3.97 -5.25 -19.48
N GLY A 218 3.24 -5.08 -18.39
CA GLY A 218 3.25 -3.87 -17.58
C GLY A 218 2.39 -2.72 -18.13
N GLN A 219 1.61 -2.93 -19.19
CA GLN A 219 0.77 -1.86 -19.76
C GLN A 219 -0.39 -1.47 -18.84
N GLY A 220 -0.93 -2.42 -18.08
CA GLY A 220 -2.02 -2.16 -17.14
C GLY A 220 -1.56 -1.74 -15.76
N ILE A 221 -0.53 -2.41 -15.23
CA ILE A 221 0.08 -2.11 -13.92
C ILE A 221 1.59 -2.13 -14.06
N CYS A 222 2.23 -1.00 -13.77
CA CYS A 222 3.67 -0.87 -13.68
C CYS A 222 3.99 0.27 -12.72
N PHE A 223 4.54 -0.03 -11.54
CA PHE A 223 5.00 1.00 -10.63
C PHE A 223 6.11 0.51 -9.70
N ASN A 224 6.95 1.45 -9.27
CA ASN A 224 7.97 1.32 -8.24
C ASN A 224 7.98 2.60 -7.41
N VAL A 225 7.44 2.54 -6.20
CA VAL A 225 7.22 3.71 -5.35
C VAL A 225 7.68 3.45 -3.91
N TYR A 226 8.15 4.51 -3.25
CA TYR A 226 8.41 4.50 -1.82
C TYR A 226 7.36 5.33 -1.08
N ILE A 227 6.79 4.77 -0.03
CA ILE A 227 5.76 5.41 0.78
C ILE A 227 6.27 5.56 2.20
N CYS A 228 6.29 6.80 2.72
CA CYS A 228 6.79 7.10 4.04
C CYS A 228 5.85 6.60 5.15
N ASN A 229 6.41 5.98 6.19
CA ASN A 229 5.68 5.62 7.40
C ASN A 229 5.58 6.83 8.35
N ALA A 230 4.96 7.88 7.88
CA ALA A 230 4.81 9.15 8.60
C ALA A 230 3.33 9.44 8.89
N GLN A 231 3.07 10.44 9.71
CA GLN A 231 1.74 10.95 9.99
C GLN A 231 1.82 12.48 10.13
N PRO A 232 1.14 13.26 9.26
CA PRO A 232 1.10 14.73 9.40
C PRO A 232 0.68 15.15 10.80
N GLY A 233 1.42 16.12 11.37
CA GLY A 233 1.18 16.64 12.71
C GLY A 233 1.62 15.73 13.86
N VAL A 234 2.33 14.62 13.59
CA VAL A 234 2.85 13.70 14.62
C VAL A 234 4.33 13.39 14.36
N ILE A 235 5.14 13.50 15.39
CA ILE A 235 6.54 13.07 15.39
C ILE A 235 6.63 11.64 15.92
N ILE A 236 7.36 10.77 15.21
CA ILE A 236 7.50 9.36 15.50
C ILE A 236 8.95 9.03 15.84
N ASN A 237 9.17 8.33 16.95
CA ASN A 237 10.44 7.70 17.26
C ASN A 237 10.48 6.29 16.64
N TYR A 238 11.15 6.14 15.50
CA TYR A 238 11.22 4.87 14.79
C TYR A 238 12.00 3.78 15.55
N ALA A 239 12.85 4.16 16.49
CA ALA A 239 13.59 3.17 17.29
C ALA A 239 12.66 2.29 18.13
N ASN A 240 11.51 2.84 18.61
CA ASN A 240 10.66 2.13 19.55
C ASN A 240 9.15 2.30 19.33
N GLY A 241 8.73 3.21 18.43
CA GLY A 241 7.31 3.49 18.14
C GLY A 241 6.64 4.52 19.06
N GLU A 242 7.36 5.13 19.98
CA GLU A 242 6.84 6.28 20.74
C GLU A 242 6.54 7.45 19.81
N SER A 243 5.59 8.30 20.19
CA SER A 243 5.17 9.42 19.34
C SER A 243 4.62 10.58 20.16
N TYR A 244 4.65 11.78 19.59
CA TYR A 244 4.07 12.99 20.18
C TYR A 244 3.61 13.95 19.08
N LEU A 245 2.71 14.90 19.43
CA LEU A 245 2.25 15.91 18.49
C LEU A 245 3.42 16.83 18.08
N ALA A 246 3.47 17.18 16.80
CA ALA A 246 4.33 18.28 16.35
C ALA A 246 3.82 19.61 16.93
N GLU A 247 4.75 20.50 17.32
CA GLU A 247 4.43 21.83 17.82
C GLU A 247 3.91 22.76 16.72
#